data_8f8ec9236257676d166615d9b5f6fde8
#
_entry.id   8f8ec9236257676d166615d9b5f6fde8
#
_cell.length_a   1.000
_cell.length_b   1.000
_cell.length_c   1.000
_cell.angle_alpha   90.00
_cell.angle_beta   90.00
_cell.angle_gamma   90.00
#
_symmetry.space_group_name_H-M   'P 1'
#
loop_
_entity.id
_entity.type
_entity.pdbx_description
1 polymer ?
#
loop_
_entity_poly.entity_id
_entity_poly.type
_entity_poly.pdbx_seq_one_letter_code
_entity_poly.pdbx_strand_id
1 'polypeptide(L)'
;TVNELSATWASAIVVEVETGRILAAAEAPTVDPNDPAAVPAADRGSRIFQAAFEPGSIMKAVSASMVLDTGTADEYDTVPAPDRMNLDFDDEYIKDSFSHEDFTLSLAGVLRYSSNTGMTNFASQIPRETRYEYLKKFGFGSVSPLRFEGESSGILHPASQWDEMTNLVTTFGQGISVTS
;
A
#
# COMPACT_ATOMS: atom_id res chain seq x y z
N THR A 1 16.99 12.11 11.07
CA THR A 1 17.61 10.79 10.88
C THR A 1 16.89 9.72 11.72
N VAL A 2 17.17 8.42 11.47
CA VAL A 2 16.55 7.29 12.19
C VAL A 2 16.71 7.47 13.72
N ASN A 3 17.89 7.84 14.17
CA ASN A 3 18.18 8.02 15.61
C ASN A 3 17.41 9.20 16.21
N GLU A 4 17.31 10.32 15.53
CA GLU A 4 16.60 11.52 16.03
C GLU A 4 15.09 11.28 16.14
N LEU A 5 14.54 10.45 15.27
CA LEU A 5 13.13 10.10 15.26
C LEU A 5 12.79 8.85 16.08
N SER A 6 13.80 8.21 16.70
CA SER A 6 13.66 6.94 17.41
C SER A 6 12.97 5.86 16.55
N ALA A 7 13.19 5.90 15.23
CA ALA A 7 12.66 4.91 14.31
C ALA A 7 13.49 3.62 14.37
N THR A 8 12.85 2.48 14.21
CA THR A 8 13.55 1.18 14.19
C THR A 8 14.44 1.05 12.97
N TRP A 9 13.97 1.51 11.82
CA TRP A 9 14.72 1.54 10.56
C TRP A 9 14.07 2.53 9.57
N ALA A 10 14.79 2.84 8.52
CA ALA A 10 14.28 3.59 7.37
C ALA A 10 14.94 3.09 6.08
N SER A 11 14.24 3.24 4.98
CA SER A 11 14.77 2.99 3.64
C SER A 11 14.44 4.15 2.71
N ALA A 12 15.24 4.30 1.65
CA ALA A 12 15.01 5.24 0.57
C ALA A 12 15.48 4.64 -0.75
N ILE A 13 14.64 4.74 -1.77
CA ILE A 13 14.96 4.31 -3.13
C ILE A 13 14.77 5.51 -4.05
N VAL A 14 15.75 5.74 -4.94
CA VAL A 14 15.66 6.76 -6.00
C VAL A 14 15.54 6.04 -7.33
N VAL A 15 14.46 6.32 -8.04
CA VAL A 15 14.13 5.70 -9.32
C VAL A 15 14.08 6.77 -10.41
N GLU A 16 14.67 6.49 -11.55
CA GLU A 16 14.56 7.29 -12.76
C GLU A 16 13.18 7.07 -13.38
N VAL A 17 12.37 8.12 -13.46
CA VAL A 17 10.95 8.02 -13.83
C VAL A 17 10.75 7.45 -15.24
N GLU A 18 11.59 7.87 -16.19
CA GLU A 18 11.45 7.48 -17.60
C GLU A 18 11.77 6.00 -17.88
N THR A 19 12.68 5.43 -17.10
CA THR A 19 13.21 4.08 -17.38
C THR A 19 12.88 3.05 -16.31
N GLY A 20 12.43 3.50 -15.13
CA GLY A 20 12.27 2.64 -13.94
C GLY A 20 13.60 2.19 -13.32
N ARG A 21 14.75 2.73 -13.79
CA ARG A 21 16.06 2.33 -13.28
C ARG A 21 16.29 2.84 -11.87
N ILE A 22 16.68 1.95 -10.96
CA ILE A 22 17.07 2.33 -9.60
C ILE A 22 18.45 3.00 -9.65
N LEU A 23 18.49 4.26 -9.24
CA LEU A 23 19.73 5.07 -9.19
C LEU A 23 20.42 4.95 -7.83
N ALA A 24 19.66 4.78 -6.77
CA ALA A 24 20.17 4.57 -5.41
C ALA A 24 19.17 3.78 -4.59
N ALA A 25 19.67 2.97 -3.68
CA ALA A 25 18.90 2.31 -2.63
C ALA A 25 19.72 2.37 -1.35
N ALA A 26 19.14 2.92 -0.29
CA ALA A 26 19.82 3.11 1.00
C ALA A 26 18.90 2.75 2.14
N GLU A 27 19.47 2.21 3.21
CA GLU A 27 18.75 1.87 4.44
C GLU A 27 19.57 2.24 5.68
N ALA A 28 18.89 2.41 6.79
CA ALA A 28 19.51 2.66 8.09
C ALA A 28 18.72 1.90 9.19
N PRO A 29 19.42 1.27 10.18
CA PRO A 29 20.87 1.12 10.24
C PRO A 29 21.42 0.23 9.13
N THR A 30 22.66 0.45 8.72
CA THR A 30 23.40 -0.37 7.75
C THR A 30 24.26 -1.39 8.45
N VAL A 31 24.64 -2.46 7.74
CA VAL A 31 25.65 -3.41 8.17
C VAL A 31 27.02 -2.95 7.64
N ASP A 32 28.02 -2.88 8.52
CA ASP A 32 29.41 -2.66 8.09
C ASP A 32 29.89 -3.93 7.37
N PRO A 33 30.21 -3.88 6.07
CA PRO A 33 30.68 -5.06 5.35
C PRO A 33 32.04 -5.58 5.84
N ASN A 34 32.82 -4.76 6.58
CA ASN A 34 34.09 -5.18 7.16
C ASN A 34 33.94 -5.88 8.51
N ASP A 35 32.81 -5.68 9.19
CA ASP A 35 32.48 -6.35 10.46
C ASP A 35 30.99 -6.75 10.52
N PRO A 36 30.56 -7.67 9.66
CA PRO A 36 29.15 -8.09 9.62
C PRO A 36 28.75 -8.84 10.90
N ALA A 37 29.68 -9.35 11.66
CA ALA A 37 29.44 -10.08 12.91
C ALA A 37 28.98 -9.16 14.06
N ALA A 38 29.21 -7.86 13.97
CA ALA A 38 28.71 -6.87 14.94
C ALA A 38 27.17 -6.77 14.95
N VAL A 39 26.50 -7.25 13.88
CA VAL A 39 25.05 -7.23 13.76
C VAL A 39 24.49 -8.65 13.85
N PRO A 40 23.39 -8.90 14.61
CA PRO A 40 22.73 -10.21 14.62
C PRO A 40 22.40 -10.71 13.22
N ALA A 41 22.51 -12.02 12.98
CA ALA A 41 22.30 -12.61 11.65
C ALA A 41 20.93 -12.26 11.06
N ALA A 42 19.89 -12.17 11.88
CA ALA A 42 18.54 -11.82 11.47
C ALA A 42 18.41 -10.37 10.94
N ASP A 43 19.33 -9.50 11.30
CA ASP A 43 19.31 -8.08 10.93
C ASP A 43 20.30 -7.72 9.81
N ARG A 44 20.99 -8.72 9.23
CA ARG A 44 21.97 -8.50 8.16
C ARG A 44 21.38 -8.41 6.77
N GLY A 45 20.12 -8.81 6.61
CA GLY A 45 19.41 -8.74 5.32
C GLY A 45 19.05 -7.30 4.94
N SER A 46 18.83 -7.07 3.65
CA SER A 46 18.34 -5.77 3.18
C SER A 46 16.86 -5.60 3.48
N ARG A 47 16.53 -4.59 4.28
CA ARG A 47 15.14 -4.26 4.61
C ARG A 47 14.37 -3.75 3.41
N ILE A 48 15.05 -3.07 2.48
CA ILE A 48 14.45 -2.58 1.24
C ILE A 48 13.79 -3.73 0.46
N PHE A 49 14.47 -4.86 0.35
CA PHE A 49 14.02 -5.98 -0.48
C PHE A 49 13.34 -7.10 0.32
N GLN A 50 13.46 -7.12 1.64
CA GLN A 50 13.03 -8.25 2.46
C GLN A 50 11.97 -7.91 3.50
N ALA A 51 11.96 -6.65 4.00
CA ALA A 51 10.97 -6.25 4.99
C ALA A 51 9.65 -5.90 4.29
N ALA A 52 8.66 -6.75 4.47
CA ALA A 52 7.32 -6.51 3.97
C ALA A 52 6.50 -5.71 4.97
N PHE A 53 5.75 -4.72 4.47
CA PHE A 53 4.86 -3.86 5.25
C PHE A 53 3.58 -3.56 4.46
N GLU A 54 2.53 -3.14 5.15
CA GLU A 54 1.32 -2.68 4.48
C GLU A 54 1.57 -1.34 3.78
N PRO A 55 1.27 -1.20 2.46
CA PRO A 55 1.53 0.04 1.73
C PRO A 55 0.69 1.22 2.26
N GLY A 56 -0.44 0.94 2.89
CA GLY A 56 -1.34 1.97 3.41
C GLY A 56 -1.79 2.92 2.31
N SER A 57 -1.90 4.21 2.64
CA SER A 57 -2.50 5.22 1.76
C SER A 57 -1.79 5.45 0.42
N ILE A 58 -0.56 4.98 0.23
CA ILE A 58 0.11 4.99 -1.09
C ILE A 58 -0.69 4.15 -2.08
N MET A 59 -1.34 3.09 -1.61
CA MET A 59 -2.21 2.23 -2.40
C MET A 59 -3.37 2.97 -3.07
N LYS A 60 -3.83 4.07 -2.51
CA LYS A 60 -4.95 4.84 -3.07
C LYS A 60 -4.68 5.36 -4.48
N ALA A 61 -3.42 5.59 -4.86
CA ALA A 61 -3.06 5.94 -6.23
C ALA A 61 -3.35 4.78 -7.20
N VAL A 62 -3.05 3.54 -6.78
CA VAL A 62 -3.34 2.33 -7.56
C VAL A 62 -4.85 2.10 -7.64
N SER A 63 -5.56 2.23 -6.51
CA SER A 63 -7.02 2.08 -6.46
C SER A 63 -7.74 3.14 -7.31
N ALA A 64 -7.29 4.39 -7.28
CA ALA A 64 -7.82 5.45 -8.14
C ALA A 64 -7.59 5.15 -9.63
N SER A 65 -6.41 4.61 -9.98
CA SER A 65 -6.15 4.17 -11.36
C SER A 65 -7.10 3.07 -11.80
N MET A 66 -7.40 2.10 -10.93
CA MET A 66 -8.38 1.05 -11.22
C MET A 66 -9.79 1.61 -11.43
N VAL A 67 -10.22 2.54 -10.57
CA VAL A 67 -11.55 3.17 -10.65
C VAL A 67 -11.74 3.85 -12.00
N LEU A 68 -10.74 4.62 -12.44
CA LEU A 68 -10.78 5.33 -13.72
C LEU A 68 -10.69 4.38 -14.91
N ASP A 69 -9.75 3.43 -14.91
CA ASP A 69 -9.50 2.52 -16.04
C ASP A 69 -10.63 1.51 -16.26
N THR A 70 -11.34 1.12 -15.21
CA THR A 70 -12.52 0.25 -15.31
C THR A 70 -13.79 1.02 -15.68
N GLY A 71 -13.75 2.35 -15.67
CA GLY A 71 -14.95 3.18 -15.88
C GLY A 71 -15.97 3.04 -14.74
N THR A 72 -15.55 2.61 -13.55
CA THR A 72 -16.42 2.50 -12.37
C THR A 72 -16.90 3.87 -11.92
N ALA A 73 -16.07 4.87 -12.06
CA ALA A 73 -16.40 6.29 -11.86
C ALA A 73 -15.47 7.15 -12.72
N ASP A 74 -15.91 8.37 -13.02
CA ASP A 74 -15.11 9.39 -13.67
C ASP A 74 -14.54 10.43 -12.67
N GLU A 75 -13.83 11.43 -13.18
CA GLU A 75 -13.19 12.47 -12.35
C GLU A 75 -14.18 13.41 -11.67
N TYR A 76 -15.45 13.45 -12.10
CA TYR A 76 -16.51 14.31 -11.58
C TYR A 76 -17.44 13.59 -10.61
N ASP A 77 -17.46 12.27 -10.65
CA ASP A 77 -18.27 11.46 -9.75
C ASP A 77 -17.84 11.69 -8.30
N THR A 78 -18.81 11.63 -7.39
CA THR A 78 -18.59 11.84 -5.97
C THR A 78 -19.20 10.72 -5.14
N VAL A 79 -18.60 10.44 -4.00
CA VAL A 79 -19.09 9.48 -3.01
C VAL A 79 -19.18 10.11 -1.61
N PRO A 80 -20.06 9.60 -0.75
CA PRO A 80 -19.99 9.90 0.67
C PRO A 80 -18.65 9.49 1.25
N ALA A 81 -18.09 10.31 2.11
CA ALA A 81 -16.82 10.05 2.81
C ALA A 81 -16.96 10.53 4.26
N PRO A 82 -17.68 9.80 5.11
CA PRO A 82 -17.77 10.09 6.54
C PRO A 82 -16.41 9.80 7.21
N ASP A 83 -16.13 10.42 8.37
CA ASP A 83 -14.91 10.11 9.13
C ASP A 83 -14.89 8.65 9.63
N ARG A 84 -16.09 8.07 9.81
CA ARG A 84 -16.31 6.68 10.19
C ARG A 84 -17.50 6.08 9.45
N MET A 85 -17.28 4.96 8.81
CA MET A 85 -18.28 4.15 8.12
C MET A 85 -18.44 2.82 8.85
N ASN A 86 -19.57 2.61 9.51
CA ASN A 86 -19.89 1.33 10.12
C ASN A 86 -20.27 0.33 9.03
N LEU A 87 -19.86 -0.93 9.21
CA LEU A 87 -20.12 -2.03 8.28
C LEU A 87 -21.30 -2.85 8.78
N ASP A 88 -21.95 -3.57 7.88
CA ASP A 88 -23.14 -4.38 8.20
C ASP A 88 -22.81 -5.75 8.79
N PHE A 89 -21.53 -5.96 9.21
CA PHE A 89 -21.05 -7.21 9.79
C PHE A 89 -20.11 -6.98 10.98
N ASP A 90 -20.19 -7.85 11.98
CA ASP A 90 -19.29 -8.00 13.13
C ASP A 90 -18.99 -6.72 13.94
N ASP A 91 -19.90 -5.73 13.96
CA ASP A 91 -19.69 -4.40 14.57
C ASP A 91 -18.40 -3.70 14.09
N GLU A 92 -17.91 -4.07 12.91
CA GLU A 92 -16.70 -3.51 12.30
C GLU A 92 -16.93 -2.16 11.64
N TYR A 93 -15.85 -1.44 11.41
CA TYR A 93 -15.91 -0.13 10.76
C TYR A 93 -14.63 0.20 9.99
N ILE A 94 -14.75 1.08 9.02
CA ILE A 94 -13.64 1.78 8.37
C ILE A 94 -13.66 3.23 8.84
N LYS A 95 -12.49 3.79 9.13
CA LYS A 95 -12.38 5.20 9.51
C LYS A 95 -11.22 5.88 8.81
N ASP A 96 -11.32 7.18 8.69
CA ASP A 96 -10.24 8.05 8.26
C ASP A 96 -9.22 8.27 9.39
N SER A 97 -8.05 8.78 9.07
CA SER A 97 -6.96 8.96 10.04
C SER A 97 -7.18 10.15 10.98
N PHE A 98 -8.13 11.02 10.69
CA PHE A 98 -8.50 12.18 11.50
C PHE A 98 -10.02 12.33 11.52
N SER A 99 -10.56 12.91 12.59
CA SER A 99 -11.98 13.17 12.70
C SER A 99 -12.36 14.43 11.91
N HIS A 100 -13.46 14.34 11.17
CA HIS A 100 -14.00 15.43 10.34
C HIS A 100 -15.53 15.29 10.20
N GLU A 101 -16.18 16.31 9.70
CA GLU A 101 -17.58 16.24 9.29
C GLU A 101 -17.75 15.34 8.07
N ASP A 102 -18.96 14.90 7.79
CA ASP A 102 -19.26 14.08 6.62
C ASP A 102 -18.95 14.84 5.33
N PHE A 103 -18.02 14.33 4.56
CA PHE A 103 -17.68 14.85 3.25
C PHE A 103 -18.46 14.15 2.14
N THR A 104 -18.58 14.84 1.03
CA THR A 104 -18.88 14.27 -0.29
C THR A 104 -17.69 14.58 -1.18
N LEU A 105 -16.94 13.55 -1.58
CA LEU A 105 -15.65 13.71 -2.23
C LEU A 105 -15.65 13.13 -3.65
N SER A 106 -15.06 13.88 -4.58
CA SER A 106 -14.60 13.30 -5.85
C SER A 106 -13.35 12.43 -5.61
N LEU A 107 -12.93 11.68 -6.61
CA LEU A 107 -11.72 10.86 -6.54
C LEU A 107 -10.47 11.70 -6.20
N ALA A 108 -10.36 12.90 -6.76
CA ALA A 108 -9.31 13.86 -6.41
C ALA A 108 -9.41 14.33 -4.94
N GLY A 109 -10.64 14.54 -4.44
CA GLY A 109 -10.89 14.84 -3.04
C GLY A 109 -10.47 13.71 -2.11
N VAL A 110 -10.78 12.47 -2.46
CA VAL A 110 -10.36 11.27 -1.72
C VAL A 110 -8.83 11.17 -1.63
N LEU A 111 -8.12 11.43 -2.72
CA LEU A 111 -6.66 11.45 -2.71
C LEU A 111 -6.11 12.61 -1.88
N ARG A 112 -6.69 13.81 -2.00
CA ARG A 112 -6.28 15.01 -1.26
C ARG A 112 -6.38 14.84 0.26
N TYR A 113 -7.50 14.31 0.74
CA TYR A 113 -7.75 14.10 2.17
C TYR A 113 -7.26 12.73 2.66
N SER A 114 -6.80 11.89 1.74
CA SER A 114 -6.42 10.49 2.04
C SER A 114 -7.54 9.71 2.74
N SER A 115 -8.79 9.93 2.30
CA SER A 115 -9.96 9.29 2.91
C SER A 115 -9.98 7.78 2.62
N ASN A 116 -10.04 6.97 3.67
CA ASN A 116 -10.21 5.53 3.58
C ASN A 116 -11.65 5.19 3.19
N THR A 117 -12.61 5.85 3.85
CA THR A 117 -14.05 5.63 3.61
C THR A 117 -14.45 6.02 2.20
N GLY A 118 -13.95 7.17 1.71
CA GLY A 118 -14.18 7.60 0.33
C GLY A 118 -13.55 6.66 -0.70
N MET A 119 -12.30 6.18 -0.47
CA MET A 119 -11.68 5.23 -1.38
C MET A 119 -12.40 3.88 -1.37
N THR A 120 -12.85 3.42 -0.21
CA THR A 120 -13.66 2.21 -0.11
C THR A 120 -14.95 2.35 -0.92
N ASN A 121 -15.66 3.48 -0.80
CA ASN A 121 -16.91 3.71 -1.52
C ASN A 121 -16.74 3.75 -3.05
N PHE A 122 -15.59 4.19 -3.56
CA PHE A 122 -15.28 4.09 -4.98
C PHE A 122 -14.83 2.67 -5.38
N ALA A 123 -13.78 2.17 -4.77
CA ALA A 123 -13.07 1.00 -5.26
C ALA A 123 -13.73 -0.34 -4.92
N SER A 124 -14.57 -0.41 -3.87
CA SER A 124 -15.31 -1.64 -3.55
C SER A 124 -16.38 -1.99 -4.58
N GLN A 125 -16.77 -1.06 -5.45
CA GLN A 125 -17.68 -1.31 -6.56
C GLN A 125 -17.01 -2.15 -7.66
N ILE A 126 -15.68 -2.19 -7.73
CA ILE A 126 -14.93 -3.05 -8.63
C ILE A 126 -14.90 -4.47 -8.04
N PRO A 127 -15.29 -5.51 -8.79
CA PRO A 127 -15.21 -6.90 -8.32
C PRO A 127 -13.81 -7.22 -7.77
N ARG A 128 -13.73 -7.93 -6.65
CA ARG A 128 -12.47 -8.25 -5.99
C ARG A 128 -11.49 -9.02 -6.88
N GLU A 129 -12.00 -9.88 -7.77
CA GLU A 129 -11.20 -10.59 -8.77
C GLU A 129 -10.54 -9.63 -9.75
N THR A 130 -11.27 -8.62 -10.23
CA THR A 130 -10.74 -7.57 -11.09
C THR A 130 -9.67 -6.76 -10.36
N ARG A 131 -9.91 -6.35 -9.10
CA ARG A 131 -8.92 -5.63 -8.28
C ARG A 131 -7.65 -6.47 -8.06
N TYR A 132 -7.80 -7.76 -7.78
CA TYR A 132 -6.67 -8.69 -7.65
C TYR A 132 -5.82 -8.72 -8.93
N GLU A 133 -6.45 -8.82 -10.10
CA GLU A 133 -5.72 -8.82 -11.38
C GLU A 133 -5.00 -7.49 -11.64
N TYR A 134 -5.59 -6.35 -11.26
CA TYR A 134 -4.89 -5.06 -11.31
C TYR A 134 -3.68 -5.04 -10.39
N LEU A 135 -3.82 -5.49 -9.15
CA LEU A 135 -2.69 -5.58 -8.22
C LEU A 135 -1.55 -6.42 -8.81
N LYS A 136 -1.88 -7.55 -9.44
CA LYS A 136 -0.89 -8.37 -10.15
C LYS A 136 -0.21 -7.62 -11.29
N LYS A 137 -0.96 -6.85 -12.08
CA LYS A 137 -0.39 -6.02 -13.17
C LYS A 137 0.55 -4.94 -12.65
N PHE A 138 0.28 -4.37 -11.47
CA PHE A 138 1.16 -3.43 -10.77
C PHE A 138 2.37 -4.10 -10.10
N GLY A 139 2.48 -5.43 -10.15
CA GLY A 139 3.61 -6.19 -9.60
C GLY A 139 3.43 -6.68 -8.18
N PHE A 140 2.30 -6.41 -7.52
CA PHE A 140 2.04 -6.90 -6.17
C PHE A 140 2.08 -8.43 -6.12
N GLY A 141 2.64 -8.97 -5.04
CA GLY A 141 2.80 -10.40 -4.86
C GLY A 141 3.86 -11.05 -5.77
N SER A 142 4.79 -10.26 -6.31
CA SER A 142 5.88 -10.73 -7.18
C SER A 142 7.19 -10.07 -6.79
N VAL A 143 8.31 -10.79 -6.95
CA VAL A 143 9.64 -10.20 -6.81
C VAL A 143 9.92 -9.22 -7.95
N SER A 144 10.74 -8.21 -7.69
CA SER A 144 11.11 -7.22 -8.70
C SER A 144 11.96 -7.82 -9.84
N PRO A 145 12.07 -7.16 -10.99
CA PRO A 145 12.97 -7.57 -12.06
C PRO A 145 14.45 -7.61 -11.66
N LEU A 146 14.84 -6.94 -10.58
CA LEU A 146 16.20 -6.96 -10.03
C LEU A 146 16.62 -8.34 -9.54
N ARG A 147 15.66 -9.16 -9.08
CA ARG A 147 15.91 -10.50 -8.51
C ARG A 147 16.99 -10.47 -7.44
N PHE A 148 16.87 -9.52 -6.51
CA PHE A 148 17.77 -9.45 -5.36
C PHE A 148 17.66 -10.76 -4.56
N GLU A 149 18.79 -11.33 -4.16
CA GLU A 149 18.78 -12.61 -3.44
C GLU A 149 18.03 -12.48 -2.10
N GLY A 150 17.05 -13.34 -1.89
CA GLY A 150 16.18 -13.30 -0.71
C GLY A 150 15.12 -12.22 -0.73
N GLU A 151 14.86 -11.57 -1.89
CA GLU A 151 13.78 -10.61 -2.03
C GLU A 151 12.42 -11.23 -1.68
N SER A 152 11.63 -10.51 -0.88
CA SER A 152 10.26 -10.88 -0.56
C SER A 152 9.30 -10.40 -1.65
N SER A 153 8.38 -11.25 -2.06
CA SER A 153 7.29 -10.85 -2.95
C SER A 153 6.18 -10.06 -2.23
N GLY A 154 6.31 -9.85 -0.94
CA GLY A 154 5.20 -9.37 -0.11
C GLY A 154 4.11 -10.45 0.07
N ILE A 155 2.92 -10.03 0.47
CA ILE A 155 1.75 -10.89 0.66
C ILE A 155 0.58 -10.36 -0.15
N LEU A 156 0.13 -11.13 -1.12
CA LEU A 156 -1.11 -10.90 -1.85
C LEU A 156 -1.84 -12.23 -1.98
N HIS A 157 -2.81 -12.47 -1.09
CA HIS A 157 -3.64 -13.65 -1.17
C HIS A 157 -4.57 -13.60 -2.40
N PRO A 158 -4.90 -14.75 -3.02
CA PRO A 158 -5.91 -14.80 -4.08
C PRO A 158 -7.24 -14.16 -3.65
N ALA A 159 -7.93 -13.49 -4.55
CA ALA A 159 -9.20 -12.82 -4.28
C ALA A 159 -10.25 -13.74 -3.61
N SER A 160 -10.23 -15.03 -3.95
CA SER A 160 -11.12 -16.05 -3.36
C SER A 160 -10.89 -16.30 -1.87
N GLN A 161 -9.77 -15.84 -1.32
CA GLN A 161 -9.42 -15.93 0.11
C GLN A 161 -9.71 -14.64 0.88
N TRP A 162 -10.13 -13.58 0.20
CA TRP A 162 -10.48 -12.33 0.85
C TRP A 162 -11.82 -12.49 1.55
N ASP A 163 -11.83 -12.32 2.87
CA ASP A 163 -13.05 -12.09 3.62
C ASP A 163 -13.62 -10.69 3.31
N GLU A 164 -14.76 -10.35 3.90
CA GLU A 164 -15.42 -9.07 3.65
C GLU A 164 -14.57 -7.88 4.09
N MET A 165 -13.89 -7.98 5.24
CA MET A 165 -13.01 -6.92 5.71
C MET A 165 -11.78 -6.76 4.78
N THR A 166 -11.08 -7.83 4.47
CA THR A 166 -9.94 -7.80 3.54
C THR A 166 -10.35 -7.21 2.19
N ASN A 167 -11.53 -7.60 1.68
CA ASN A 167 -12.08 -7.06 0.44
C ASN A 167 -12.22 -5.52 0.47
N LEU A 168 -12.54 -4.93 1.61
CA LEU A 168 -12.68 -3.49 1.76
C LEU A 168 -11.34 -2.80 2.04
N VAL A 169 -10.53 -3.31 2.98
CA VAL A 169 -9.31 -2.61 3.43
C VAL A 169 -8.19 -2.63 2.38
N THR A 170 -8.20 -3.58 1.45
CA THR A 170 -7.26 -3.60 0.31
C THR A 170 -7.41 -2.36 -0.58
N THR A 171 -8.57 -1.69 -0.58
CA THR A 171 -8.80 -0.47 -1.36
C THR A 171 -7.92 0.70 -0.93
N PHE A 172 -7.45 0.71 0.32
CA PHE A 172 -6.57 1.75 0.87
C PHE A 172 -5.25 1.20 1.45
N GLY A 173 -4.91 -0.06 1.09
CA GLY A 173 -3.58 -0.62 1.29
C GLY A 173 -3.34 -1.32 2.63
N GLN A 174 -4.39 -1.89 3.21
CA GLN A 174 -4.29 -2.81 4.35
C GLN A 174 -4.68 -4.24 3.92
N GLY A 175 -4.31 -5.24 4.71
CA GLY A 175 -4.55 -6.65 4.38
C GLY A 175 -3.69 -7.22 3.24
N ILE A 176 -2.74 -6.44 2.73
CA ILE A 176 -1.70 -6.84 1.77
C ILE A 176 -0.36 -6.31 2.26
N SER A 177 0.74 -6.90 1.82
CA SER A 177 2.05 -6.35 2.14
C SER A 177 2.98 -6.31 0.92
N VAL A 178 3.88 -5.34 0.94
CA VAL A 178 4.87 -5.08 -0.12
C VAL A 178 6.23 -4.79 0.50
N THR A 179 7.28 -4.88 -0.28
CA THR A 179 8.60 -4.30 0.04
C THR A 179 8.70 -2.86 -0.46
N SER A 180 9.79 -2.18 -0.13
CA SER A 180 10.02 -0.79 -0.58
C SER A 180 10.19 -0.66 -2.08
#